data_8b892041e3f404e5b3a8ddfdfcf1e072
#
_entry.id   8b892041e3f404e5b3a8ddfdfcf1e072
#
_cell.length_a   1.000
_cell.length_b   1.000
_cell.length_c   1.000
_cell.angle_alpha   90.00
_cell.angle_beta   90.00
_cell.angle_gamma   90.00
#
_symmetry.space_group_name_H-M   'P 1'
#
loop_
_entity.id
_entity.type
_entity.pdbx_description
1 polymer ?
#
loop_
_entity_poly.entity_id
_entity_poly.type
_entity_poly.pdbx_seq_one_letter_code
_entity_poly.pdbx_strand_id
1 'polypeptide(L)'
;MKKNLLKLKDWFKCSQETKEKILLYCGIGAVCAAVYMFIAGFNVLCDWVKSEEIIKKEMIENITHNREAYIHRLESKFDSAREALATEIDKYINTVAPNADIDALNLIDLCDQYNVDIRLALAQGHIESHFGTKGTAARTNSVFNIGAYDGHSADKQIKNGFGYKHPDYSIEPYLKLLTSRYLIDGKTEQDLLDNFIDKNGKRYASSTTYEAKLKAKWTNMDSIADISKTYGVYKKYKLKLGR
;
A
#
# COMPACT_ATOMS: atom_id res chain seq x y z
N MET A 1 5.63 -60.11 61.13
CA MET A 1 6.36 -59.43 62.21
C MET A 1 7.59 -60.15 62.69
N LYS A 2 7.60 -61.51 62.96
CA LYS A 2 8.77 -62.23 63.49
C LYS A 2 10.06 -62.21 62.63
N LYS A 3 9.95 -62.18 61.27
CA LYS A 3 11.10 -62.11 60.35
C LYS A 3 11.88 -60.76 60.39
N ASN A 4 11.21 -59.68 60.70
CA ASN A 4 11.88 -58.35 60.76
C ASN A 4 12.60 -58.15 62.10
N LEU A 5 12.10 -58.78 63.18
CA LEU A 5 12.75 -58.74 64.46
C LEU A 5 14.07 -59.57 64.51
N LEU A 6 14.16 -60.69 63.75
CA LEU A 6 15.37 -61.42 63.57
C LEU A 6 16.46 -60.63 62.86
N LYS A 7 16.12 -59.93 61.76
CA LYS A 7 17.07 -59.07 61.01
C LYS A 7 17.59 -57.90 61.85
N LEU A 8 16.78 -57.34 62.72
CA LEU A 8 17.19 -56.29 63.65
C LEU A 8 18.17 -56.85 64.73
N LYS A 9 17.97 -58.07 65.23
CA LYS A 9 18.90 -58.73 66.21
C LYS A 9 20.25 -59.01 65.60
N ASP A 10 20.33 -59.43 64.34
CA ASP A 10 21.60 -59.69 63.67
C ASP A 10 22.34 -58.35 63.35
N TRP A 11 21.64 -57.27 63.10
CA TRP A 11 22.22 -55.93 62.92
C TRP A 11 22.88 -55.42 64.23
N PHE A 12 22.28 -55.68 65.38
CA PHE A 12 22.85 -55.31 66.67
C PHE A 12 24.12 -56.12 67.05
N LYS A 13 24.32 -57.29 66.47
CA LYS A 13 25.52 -58.12 66.67
C LYS A 13 26.70 -57.77 65.75
N CYS A 14 26.46 -56.92 64.75
CA CYS A 14 27.48 -56.47 63.80
C CYS A 14 28.47 -55.51 64.49
N SER A 15 29.74 -55.58 64.12
CA SER A 15 30.74 -54.64 64.68
C SER A 15 30.38 -53.18 64.31
N GLN A 16 30.80 -52.28 65.18
CA GLN A 16 30.55 -50.84 64.92
C GLN A 16 31.10 -50.40 63.52
N GLU A 17 32.28 -50.84 63.18
CA GLU A 17 32.92 -50.54 61.87
C GLU A 17 32.12 -51.07 60.70
N THR A 18 31.48 -52.24 60.79
CA THR A 18 30.61 -52.79 59.73
C THR A 18 29.33 -51.96 59.57
N LYS A 19 28.76 -51.50 60.71
CA LYS A 19 27.58 -50.60 60.67
C LYS A 19 27.88 -49.30 60.01
N GLU A 20 29.00 -48.67 60.28
CA GLU A 20 29.44 -47.43 59.67
C GLU A 20 29.68 -47.58 58.16
N LYS A 21 30.33 -48.69 57.74
CA LYS A 21 30.48 -48.99 56.28
C LYS A 21 29.13 -49.16 55.56
N ILE A 22 28.18 -49.89 56.18
CA ILE A 22 26.84 -50.07 55.61
C ILE A 22 26.11 -48.68 55.43
N LEU A 23 26.15 -47.87 56.48
CA LEU A 23 25.55 -46.54 56.44
C LEU A 23 26.21 -45.62 55.40
N LEU A 24 27.54 -45.71 55.29
CA LEU A 24 28.28 -44.93 54.25
C LEU A 24 27.89 -45.36 52.82
N TYR A 25 27.83 -46.69 52.56
CA TYR A 25 27.43 -47.20 51.25
C TYR A 25 25.97 -46.85 50.92
N CYS A 26 25.05 -46.90 51.87
CA CYS A 26 23.66 -46.47 51.70
C CYS A 26 23.56 -44.97 51.44
N GLY A 27 24.36 -44.17 52.14
CA GLY A 27 24.44 -42.72 51.93
C GLY A 27 24.95 -42.37 50.54
N ILE A 28 26.05 -43.01 50.12
CA ILE A 28 26.61 -42.80 48.76
C ILE A 28 25.59 -43.23 47.70
N GLY A 29 24.95 -44.41 47.87
CA GLY A 29 23.89 -44.84 46.93
C GLY A 29 22.72 -43.85 46.79
N ALA A 30 22.28 -43.26 47.91
CA ALA A 30 21.22 -42.27 47.92
C ALA A 30 21.64 -40.98 47.21
N VAL A 31 22.87 -40.51 47.44
CA VAL A 31 23.42 -39.32 46.73
C VAL A 31 23.54 -39.59 45.23
N CYS A 32 24.06 -40.75 44.82
CA CYS A 32 24.17 -41.12 43.41
C CYS A 32 22.80 -41.17 42.72
N ALA A 33 21.79 -41.76 43.40
CA ALA A 33 20.41 -41.80 42.87
C ALA A 33 19.80 -40.39 42.74
N ALA A 34 20.03 -39.51 43.69
CA ALA A 34 19.58 -38.13 43.65
C ALA A 34 20.24 -37.34 42.48
N VAL A 35 21.56 -37.52 42.30
CA VAL A 35 22.30 -36.90 41.19
C VAL A 35 21.80 -37.43 39.85
N TYR A 36 21.57 -38.73 39.72
CA TYR A 36 21.02 -39.32 38.51
C TYR A 36 19.64 -38.76 38.16
N MET A 37 18.71 -38.66 39.15
CA MET A 37 17.38 -38.07 38.95
C MET A 37 17.46 -36.61 38.57
N PHE A 38 18.38 -35.85 39.16
CA PHE A 38 18.60 -34.44 38.80
C PHE A 38 19.07 -34.29 37.35
N ILE A 39 20.07 -35.12 36.93
CA ILE A 39 20.57 -35.09 35.54
C ILE A 39 19.46 -35.51 34.57
N ALA A 40 18.71 -36.56 34.88
CA ALA A 40 17.60 -37.02 34.04
C ALA A 40 16.51 -35.94 33.91
N GLY A 41 16.12 -35.29 35.03
CA GLY A 41 15.17 -34.17 35.02
C GLY A 41 15.68 -32.98 34.26
N PHE A 42 16.97 -32.65 34.35
CA PHE A 42 17.59 -31.57 33.60
C PHE A 42 17.59 -31.85 32.10
N ASN A 43 17.89 -33.07 31.67
CA ASN A 43 17.84 -33.45 30.26
C ASN A 43 16.42 -33.33 29.70
N VAL A 44 15.40 -33.80 30.43
CA VAL A 44 13.99 -33.64 30.02
C VAL A 44 13.61 -32.17 29.87
N LEU A 45 14.07 -31.32 30.80
CA LEU A 45 13.82 -29.88 30.70
C LEU A 45 14.51 -29.24 29.48
N CYS A 46 15.76 -29.64 29.21
CA CYS A 46 16.49 -29.15 28.02
C CYS A 46 15.80 -29.57 26.72
N ASP A 47 15.31 -30.80 26.62
CA ASP A 47 14.60 -31.31 25.45
C ASP A 47 13.25 -30.60 25.28
N TRP A 48 12.55 -30.29 26.37
CA TRP A 48 11.32 -29.52 26.35
C TRP A 48 11.56 -28.07 25.83
N VAL A 49 12.61 -27.39 26.33
CA VAL A 49 12.98 -26.02 25.85
C VAL A 49 13.32 -26.04 24.39
N LYS A 50 14.11 -27.01 23.90
CA LYS A 50 14.42 -27.14 22.47
C LYS A 50 13.19 -27.37 21.62
N SER A 51 12.25 -28.20 22.07
CA SER A 51 11.01 -28.42 21.34
C SER A 51 10.15 -27.17 21.25
N GLU A 52 10.09 -26.35 22.29
CA GLU A 52 9.38 -25.08 22.30
C GLU A 52 9.98 -24.06 21.30
N GLU A 53 11.33 -24.01 21.24
CA GLU A 53 12.02 -23.15 20.26
C GLU A 53 11.74 -23.56 18.79
N ILE A 54 11.71 -24.86 18.51
CA ILE A 54 11.40 -25.42 17.19
C ILE A 54 9.97 -25.05 16.82
N ILE A 55 9.01 -25.26 17.72
CA ILE A 55 7.60 -24.92 17.47
C ILE A 55 7.42 -23.42 17.20
N LYS A 56 8.09 -22.56 17.97
CA LYS A 56 8.06 -21.11 17.75
C LYS A 56 8.62 -20.73 16.37
N LYS A 57 9.73 -21.35 15.96
CA LYS A 57 10.34 -21.11 14.65
C LYS A 57 9.40 -21.51 13.51
N GLU A 58 8.83 -22.70 13.55
CA GLU A 58 7.86 -23.17 12.55
C GLU A 58 6.61 -22.27 12.49
N MET A 59 6.11 -21.81 13.63
CA MET A 59 4.98 -20.90 13.69
C MET A 59 5.32 -19.56 13.04
N ILE A 60 6.50 -19.00 13.29
CA ILE A 60 6.95 -17.74 12.66
C ILE A 60 7.09 -17.91 11.15
N GLU A 61 7.69 -19.01 10.69
CA GLU A 61 7.83 -19.32 9.26
C GLU A 61 6.45 -19.42 8.56
N ASN A 62 5.49 -20.11 9.17
CA ASN A 62 4.13 -20.24 8.66
C ASN A 62 3.39 -18.89 8.59
N ILE A 63 3.53 -18.05 9.63
CA ILE A 63 2.92 -16.70 9.65
C ILE A 63 3.54 -15.84 8.55
N THR A 64 4.86 -15.89 8.38
CA THR A 64 5.58 -15.13 7.36
C THR A 64 5.13 -15.55 5.95
N HIS A 65 5.11 -16.85 5.68
CA HIS A 65 4.67 -17.40 4.40
C HIS A 65 3.22 -17.01 4.05
N ASN A 66 2.32 -17.13 5.02
CA ASN A 66 0.92 -16.74 4.83
C ASN A 66 0.75 -15.23 4.56
N ARG A 67 1.55 -14.39 5.23
CA ARG A 67 1.58 -12.94 5.00
C ARG A 67 2.08 -12.61 3.61
N GLU A 68 3.15 -13.21 3.14
CA GLU A 68 3.69 -13.01 1.80
C GLU A 68 2.69 -13.42 0.71
N ALA A 69 2.06 -14.58 0.86
CA ALA A 69 1.02 -15.04 -0.04
C ALA A 69 -0.20 -14.10 -0.08
N TYR A 70 -0.56 -13.50 1.05
CA TYR A 70 -1.63 -12.51 1.14
C TYR A 70 -1.24 -11.21 0.42
N ILE A 71 -0.03 -10.68 0.65
CA ILE A 71 0.47 -9.48 -0.02
C ILE A 71 0.51 -9.68 -1.53
N HIS A 72 1.08 -10.78 -2.01
CA HIS A 72 1.12 -11.11 -3.43
C HIS A 72 -0.27 -11.13 -4.08
N ARG A 73 -1.28 -11.68 -3.39
CA ARG A 73 -2.67 -11.63 -3.88
C ARG A 73 -3.25 -10.22 -3.92
N LEU A 74 -2.88 -9.36 -2.96
CA LEU A 74 -3.31 -7.97 -2.97
C LEU A 74 -2.66 -7.19 -4.12
N GLU A 75 -1.37 -7.40 -4.37
CA GLU A 75 -0.65 -6.78 -5.50
C GLU A 75 -1.26 -7.19 -6.83
N SER A 76 -1.50 -8.47 -7.07
CA SER A 76 -2.18 -8.94 -8.28
C SER A 76 -3.56 -8.30 -8.48
N LYS A 77 -4.32 -8.12 -7.40
CA LYS A 77 -5.63 -7.43 -7.48
C LYS A 77 -5.50 -5.93 -7.72
N PHE A 78 -4.48 -5.31 -7.17
CA PHE A 78 -4.18 -3.90 -7.42
C PHE A 78 -3.81 -3.68 -8.89
N ASP A 79 -2.90 -4.51 -9.44
CA ASP A 79 -2.49 -4.43 -10.84
C ASP A 79 -3.69 -4.63 -11.78
N SER A 80 -4.52 -5.65 -11.51
CA SER A 80 -5.75 -5.87 -12.27
C SER A 80 -6.73 -4.70 -12.19
N ALA A 81 -6.86 -4.06 -11.03
CA ALA A 81 -7.72 -2.89 -10.85
C ALA A 81 -7.16 -1.66 -11.57
N ARG A 82 -5.83 -1.49 -11.60
CA ARG A 82 -5.13 -0.43 -12.32
C ARG A 82 -5.32 -0.55 -13.82
N GLU A 83 -5.16 -1.74 -14.38
CA GLU A 83 -5.40 -2.04 -15.80
C GLU A 83 -6.88 -1.84 -16.20
N ALA A 84 -7.81 -2.28 -15.34
CA ALA A 84 -9.23 -2.04 -15.57
C ALA A 84 -9.58 -0.55 -15.59
N LEU A 85 -8.99 0.24 -14.69
CA LEU A 85 -9.15 1.69 -14.69
C LEU A 85 -8.56 2.33 -15.95
N ALA A 86 -7.36 1.93 -16.37
CA ALA A 86 -6.74 2.40 -17.60
C ALA A 86 -7.61 2.11 -18.82
N THR A 87 -8.18 0.91 -18.91
CA THR A 87 -9.09 0.52 -19.98
C THR A 87 -10.33 1.42 -20.05
N GLU A 88 -10.94 1.78 -18.92
CA GLU A 88 -12.09 2.67 -18.91
C GLU A 88 -11.70 4.12 -19.22
N ILE A 89 -10.51 4.56 -18.83
CA ILE A 89 -9.95 5.88 -19.20
C ILE A 89 -9.73 5.94 -20.71
N ASP A 90 -9.09 4.96 -21.30
CA ASP A 90 -8.88 4.87 -22.75
C ASP A 90 -10.20 4.89 -23.51
N LYS A 91 -11.18 4.13 -23.05
CA LYS A 91 -12.53 4.13 -23.62
C LYS A 91 -13.17 5.52 -23.57
N TYR A 92 -13.06 6.22 -22.44
CA TYR A 92 -13.57 7.57 -22.29
C TYR A 92 -12.87 8.54 -23.24
N ILE A 93 -11.55 8.57 -23.22
CA ILE A 93 -10.74 9.46 -24.06
C ILE A 93 -11.01 9.21 -25.54
N ASN A 94 -10.96 7.95 -25.98
CA ASN A 94 -11.21 7.58 -27.37
C ASN A 94 -12.63 7.92 -27.86
N THR A 95 -13.62 7.88 -26.95
CA THR A 95 -15.00 8.26 -27.31
C THR A 95 -15.13 9.77 -27.51
N VAL A 96 -14.50 10.59 -26.66
CA VAL A 96 -14.67 12.05 -26.72
C VAL A 96 -13.60 12.75 -27.56
N ALA A 97 -12.46 12.12 -27.77
CA ALA A 97 -11.30 12.63 -28.48
C ALA A 97 -10.53 11.50 -29.18
N PRO A 98 -11.05 10.91 -30.30
CA PRO A 98 -10.47 9.72 -30.92
C PRO A 98 -9.01 9.85 -31.39
N ASN A 99 -8.54 11.09 -31.58
CA ASN A 99 -7.16 11.38 -31.99
C ASN A 99 -6.26 11.84 -30.83
N ALA A 100 -6.70 11.66 -29.59
CA ALA A 100 -5.87 11.98 -28.43
C ALA A 100 -4.79 10.91 -28.27
N ASP A 101 -3.59 11.37 -27.92
CA ASP A 101 -2.42 10.50 -27.67
C ASP A 101 -2.00 10.66 -26.21
N ILE A 102 -2.79 10.04 -25.31
CA ILE A 102 -2.60 10.06 -23.86
C ILE A 102 -2.45 8.64 -23.36
N ASP A 103 -1.39 8.37 -22.60
CA ASP A 103 -1.19 7.12 -21.88
C ASP A 103 -2.01 7.14 -20.57
N ALA A 104 -3.04 6.30 -20.51
CA ALA A 104 -3.91 6.20 -19.34
C ALA A 104 -3.16 5.71 -18.09
N LEU A 105 -2.18 4.82 -18.24
CA LEU A 105 -1.37 4.34 -17.11
C LEU A 105 -0.47 5.45 -16.56
N ASN A 106 0.15 6.22 -17.42
CA ASN A 106 0.93 7.40 -17.04
C ASN A 106 0.06 8.45 -16.33
N LEU A 107 -1.16 8.69 -16.82
CA LEU A 107 -2.11 9.61 -16.20
C LEU A 107 -2.50 9.13 -14.78
N ILE A 108 -2.77 7.83 -14.60
CA ILE A 108 -3.06 7.24 -13.28
C ILE A 108 -1.88 7.45 -12.34
N ASP A 109 -0.67 7.10 -12.76
CA ASP A 109 0.52 7.17 -11.91
C ASP A 109 0.85 8.61 -11.48
N LEU A 110 0.73 9.54 -12.40
CA LEU A 110 0.95 10.96 -12.10
C LEU A 110 -0.14 11.52 -11.18
N CYS A 111 -1.42 11.20 -11.42
CA CYS A 111 -2.49 11.62 -10.52
C CYS A 111 -2.28 11.07 -9.10
N ASP A 112 -1.81 9.83 -8.99
CA ASP A 112 -1.46 9.21 -7.71
C ASP A 112 -0.27 9.88 -7.01
N GLN A 113 0.78 10.16 -7.77
CA GLN A 113 1.98 10.83 -7.26
C GLN A 113 1.67 12.21 -6.68
N TYR A 114 0.75 12.93 -7.32
CA TYR A 114 0.33 14.27 -6.90
C TYR A 114 -0.91 14.26 -6.00
N ASN A 115 -1.45 13.08 -5.68
CA ASN A 115 -2.67 12.91 -4.89
C ASN A 115 -3.85 13.75 -5.42
N VAL A 116 -4.05 13.73 -6.73
CA VAL A 116 -5.16 14.41 -7.43
C VAL A 116 -6.17 13.36 -7.91
N ASP A 117 -7.46 13.63 -7.71
CA ASP A 117 -8.51 12.75 -8.23
C ASP A 117 -8.47 12.74 -9.76
N ILE A 118 -8.27 11.56 -10.35
CA ILE A 118 -8.13 11.39 -11.80
C ILE A 118 -9.33 11.92 -12.59
N ARG A 119 -10.52 11.92 -11.98
CA ARG A 119 -11.74 12.43 -12.61
C ARG A 119 -11.67 13.93 -12.85
N LEU A 120 -10.96 14.69 -11.98
CA LEU A 120 -10.71 16.11 -12.21
C LEU A 120 -9.82 16.31 -13.43
N ALA A 121 -8.73 15.56 -13.53
CA ALA A 121 -7.83 15.64 -14.68
C ALA A 121 -8.54 15.26 -15.98
N LEU A 122 -9.35 14.20 -15.98
CA LEU A 122 -10.15 13.81 -17.15
C LEU A 122 -11.17 14.87 -17.54
N ALA A 123 -11.90 15.43 -16.58
CA ALA A 123 -12.89 16.48 -16.86
C ALA A 123 -12.25 17.75 -17.41
N GLN A 124 -11.11 18.19 -16.86
CA GLN A 124 -10.37 19.36 -17.35
C GLN A 124 -9.74 19.11 -18.72
N GLY A 125 -9.04 18.00 -18.93
CA GLY A 125 -8.45 17.66 -20.22
C GLY A 125 -9.50 17.65 -21.35
N HIS A 126 -10.71 17.17 -21.04
CA HIS A 126 -11.84 17.20 -21.98
C HIS A 126 -12.29 18.62 -22.28
N ILE A 127 -12.44 19.50 -21.27
CA ILE A 127 -12.95 20.88 -21.47
C ILE A 127 -11.90 21.74 -22.16
N GLU A 128 -10.67 21.68 -21.72
CA GLU A 128 -9.59 22.56 -22.12
C GLU A 128 -9.21 22.38 -23.60
N SER A 129 -9.13 21.15 -24.05
CA SER A 129 -8.55 20.88 -25.36
C SER A 129 -9.03 19.60 -26.05
N HIS A 130 -10.00 18.87 -25.47
CA HIS A 130 -10.29 17.50 -25.88
C HIS A 130 -9.00 16.68 -25.91
N PHE A 131 -8.32 16.65 -24.76
CA PHE A 131 -7.06 15.90 -24.57
C PHE A 131 -5.96 16.27 -25.59
N GLY A 132 -5.78 17.55 -25.88
CA GLY A 132 -4.74 18.04 -26.77
C GLY A 132 -5.10 18.02 -28.25
N THR A 133 -6.34 17.65 -28.63
CA THR A 133 -6.73 17.52 -30.05
C THR A 133 -7.36 18.74 -30.64
N LYS A 134 -7.76 19.73 -29.83
CA LYS A 134 -8.46 20.95 -30.32
C LYS A 134 -7.77 22.25 -29.96
N GLY A 135 -8.04 23.27 -30.76
CA GLY A 135 -7.55 24.62 -30.53
C GLY A 135 -6.03 24.73 -30.57
N THR A 136 -5.49 25.61 -29.73
CA THR A 136 -4.04 25.83 -29.61
C THR A 136 -3.30 24.57 -29.14
N ALA A 137 -3.95 23.74 -28.35
CA ALA A 137 -3.40 22.51 -27.81
C ALA A 137 -2.99 21.50 -28.88
N ALA A 138 -3.71 21.45 -30.01
CA ALA A 138 -3.36 20.58 -31.15
C ALA A 138 -1.97 20.88 -31.75
N ARG A 139 -1.40 22.06 -31.50
CA ARG A 139 -0.04 22.46 -31.92
C ARG A 139 0.96 22.47 -30.78
N THR A 140 0.51 22.67 -29.55
CA THR A 140 1.37 22.79 -28.36
C THR A 140 1.48 21.52 -27.58
N ASN A 141 0.67 20.49 -27.86
CA ASN A 141 0.51 19.29 -27.03
C ASN A 141 0.20 19.61 -25.56
N SER A 142 -0.41 20.77 -25.28
CA SER A 142 -0.73 21.21 -23.91
C SER A 142 -2.17 20.82 -23.58
N VAL A 143 -2.37 19.62 -23.07
CA VAL A 143 -3.71 19.03 -22.77
C VAL A 143 -4.57 19.97 -21.91
N PHE A 144 -3.96 20.67 -20.97
CA PHE A 144 -4.65 21.52 -19.99
C PHE A 144 -4.50 23.02 -20.29
N ASN A 145 -4.02 23.38 -21.46
CA ASN A 145 -3.80 24.77 -21.88
C ASN A 145 -3.01 25.64 -20.88
N ILE A 146 -2.05 25.04 -20.16
CA ILE A 146 -1.21 25.78 -19.21
C ILE A 146 -0.45 26.87 -19.97
N GLY A 147 -0.48 28.11 -19.41
CA GLY A 147 0.17 29.27 -20.04
C GLY A 147 -0.57 29.80 -21.30
N ALA A 148 -1.76 29.29 -21.61
CA ALA A 148 -2.65 29.82 -22.60
C ALA A 148 -3.39 31.02 -22.02
N TYR A 149 -2.96 32.22 -22.37
CA TYR A 149 -3.64 33.47 -22.02
C TYR A 149 -4.31 34.05 -23.25
N ASP A 150 -5.36 34.85 -23.03
CA ASP A 150 -6.05 35.57 -24.10
C ASP A 150 -5.04 36.33 -24.98
N GLY A 151 -5.14 36.17 -26.32
CA GLY A 151 -4.21 36.73 -27.28
C GLY A 151 -2.86 36.02 -27.41
N HIS A 152 -2.65 34.87 -26.78
CA HIS A 152 -1.47 34.04 -27.00
C HIS A 152 -1.71 33.02 -28.12
N SER A 153 -0.94 33.13 -29.21
CA SER A 153 -0.88 32.10 -30.26
C SER A 153 -0.14 30.85 -29.77
N ALA A 154 -0.30 29.71 -30.49
CA ALA A 154 0.47 28.50 -30.22
C ALA A 154 1.98 28.74 -30.21
N ASP A 155 2.47 29.53 -31.21
CA ASP A 155 3.91 29.84 -31.29
C ASP A 155 4.41 30.66 -30.10
N LYS A 156 3.59 31.60 -29.60
CA LYS A 156 3.93 32.36 -28.40
C LYS A 156 3.97 31.48 -27.16
N GLN A 157 3.05 30.50 -27.02
CA GLN A 157 3.06 29.55 -25.94
C GLN A 157 4.32 28.66 -25.98
N ILE A 158 4.66 28.11 -27.15
CA ILE A 158 5.86 27.30 -27.37
C ILE A 158 7.12 28.11 -27.03
N LYS A 159 7.22 29.36 -27.50
CA LYS A 159 8.33 30.25 -27.19
C LYS A 159 8.44 30.53 -25.69
N ASN A 160 7.35 30.56 -24.97
CA ASN A 160 7.32 30.75 -23.50
C ASN A 160 7.49 29.44 -22.69
N GLY A 161 7.79 28.32 -23.35
CA GLY A 161 8.02 27.03 -22.69
C GLY A 161 6.77 26.22 -22.34
N PHE A 162 5.60 26.57 -22.92
CA PHE A 162 4.33 25.86 -22.71
C PHE A 162 3.95 24.92 -23.86
N GLY A 163 4.87 24.62 -24.77
CA GLY A 163 4.73 23.58 -25.77
C GLY A 163 5.47 22.31 -25.38
N TYR A 164 4.89 21.17 -25.66
CA TYR A 164 5.43 19.86 -25.27
C TYR A 164 5.69 18.99 -26.50
N LYS A 165 6.67 18.07 -26.39
CA LYS A 165 6.94 17.11 -27.49
C LYS A 165 5.86 16.04 -27.61
N HIS A 166 5.17 15.74 -26.51
CA HIS A 166 4.09 14.77 -26.42
C HIS A 166 3.03 15.27 -25.45
N PRO A 167 1.74 14.99 -25.66
CA PRO A 167 0.68 15.43 -24.76
C PRO A 167 0.88 15.02 -23.30
N ASP A 168 1.37 13.81 -23.04
CA ASP A 168 1.64 13.31 -21.69
C ASP A 168 2.61 14.18 -20.90
N TYR A 169 3.56 14.84 -21.56
CA TYR A 169 4.52 15.73 -20.86
C TYR A 169 3.85 17.00 -20.33
N SER A 170 2.62 17.29 -20.74
CA SER A 170 1.83 18.40 -20.19
C SER A 170 1.09 18.05 -18.89
N ILE A 171 0.98 16.74 -18.54
CA ILE A 171 0.20 16.27 -17.40
C ILE A 171 0.89 16.66 -16.08
N GLU A 172 2.15 16.37 -15.93
CA GLU A 172 2.88 16.66 -14.68
C GLU A 172 2.92 18.16 -14.35
N PRO A 173 3.25 19.08 -15.27
CA PRO A 173 3.16 20.52 -15.03
C PRO A 173 1.76 21.00 -14.61
N TYR A 174 0.71 20.41 -15.16
CA TYR A 174 -0.66 20.69 -14.76
C TYR A 174 -0.92 20.24 -13.30
N LEU A 175 -0.54 19.03 -12.93
CA LEU A 175 -0.73 18.54 -11.57
C LEU A 175 0.09 19.34 -10.54
N LYS A 176 1.31 19.75 -10.90
CA LYS A 176 2.11 20.70 -10.10
C LYS A 176 1.40 22.04 -9.92
N LEU A 177 0.78 22.56 -10.97
CA LEU A 177 0.00 23.81 -10.89
C LEU A 177 -1.19 23.64 -9.94
N LEU A 178 -1.95 22.54 -10.07
CA LEU A 178 -3.09 22.25 -9.20
C LEU A 178 -2.69 22.18 -7.72
N THR A 179 -1.71 21.37 -7.42
CA THR A 179 -1.30 21.09 -6.02
C THR A 179 -0.56 22.25 -5.37
N SER A 180 0.09 23.13 -6.16
CA SER A 180 0.81 24.29 -5.63
C SER A 180 -0.04 25.56 -5.49
N ARG A 181 -1.19 25.63 -6.18
CA ARG A 181 -2.00 26.86 -6.21
C ARG A 181 -3.46 26.70 -5.84
N TYR A 182 -4.06 25.56 -6.17
CA TYR A 182 -5.51 25.35 -6.10
C TYR A 182 -5.92 24.35 -5.02
N LEU A 183 -5.25 23.19 -4.94
CA LEU A 183 -5.48 22.13 -3.92
C LEU A 183 -4.56 22.34 -2.71
N ILE A 184 -4.65 23.48 -2.08
CA ILE A 184 -3.88 23.89 -0.90
C ILE A 184 -4.82 24.21 0.24
N ASP A 185 -4.28 24.32 1.45
CA ASP A 185 -5.01 24.72 2.66
C ASP A 185 -6.26 23.85 2.93
N GLY A 186 -6.16 22.56 2.60
CA GLY A 186 -7.23 21.59 2.81
C GLY A 186 -8.34 21.60 1.77
N LYS A 187 -8.19 22.37 0.68
CA LYS A 187 -9.14 22.32 -0.44
C LYS A 187 -9.11 20.96 -1.13
N THR A 188 -10.29 20.49 -1.49
CA THR A 188 -10.52 19.26 -2.24
C THR A 188 -10.88 19.55 -3.69
N GLU A 189 -10.88 18.54 -4.53
CA GLU A 189 -11.36 18.64 -5.92
C GLU A 189 -12.84 19.07 -5.97
N GLN A 190 -13.64 18.67 -4.98
CA GLN A 190 -15.04 19.08 -4.89
C GLN A 190 -15.17 20.58 -4.70
N ASP A 191 -14.30 21.19 -3.88
CA ASP A 191 -14.26 22.65 -3.71
C ASP A 191 -13.92 23.36 -5.01
N LEU A 192 -13.04 22.76 -5.84
CA LEU A 192 -12.70 23.30 -7.17
C LEU A 192 -13.85 23.18 -8.17
N LEU A 193 -14.67 22.13 -8.09
CA LEU A 193 -15.87 22.00 -8.91
C LEU A 193 -16.90 23.09 -8.61
N ASP A 194 -16.95 23.61 -7.39
CA ASP A 194 -17.87 24.65 -6.97
C ASP A 194 -17.28 26.05 -7.22
N ASN A 195 -15.96 26.22 -6.99
CA ASN A 195 -15.28 27.51 -7.16
C ASN A 195 -13.79 27.32 -7.44
N PHE A 196 -13.41 27.37 -8.71
CA PHE A 196 -12.04 27.12 -9.15
C PHE A 196 -11.16 28.36 -9.04
N ILE A 197 -10.83 28.73 -7.82
CA ILE A 197 -9.95 29.86 -7.50
C ILE A 197 -8.69 29.41 -6.75
N ASP A 198 -7.58 30.12 -7.00
CA ASP A 198 -6.33 29.93 -6.28
C ASP A 198 -6.38 30.56 -4.86
N LYS A 199 -5.27 30.45 -4.10
CA LYS A 199 -5.15 31.04 -2.76
C LYS A 199 -5.33 32.57 -2.71
N ASN A 200 -5.17 33.25 -3.84
CA ASN A 200 -5.30 34.70 -3.94
C ASN A 200 -6.69 35.11 -4.51
N GLY A 201 -7.61 34.15 -4.64
CA GLY A 201 -8.93 34.39 -5.21
C GLY A 201 -8.94 34.52 -6.74
N LYS A 202 -7.81 34.23 -7.43
CA LYS A 202 -7.74 34.28 -8.88
C LYS A 202 -8.34 33.02 -9.48
N ARG A 203 -9.29 33.20 -10.40
CA ARG A 203 -9.96 32.12 -11.12
C ARG A 203 -8.99 31.38 -12.06
N TYR A 204 -9.19 30.08 -12.20
CA TYR A 204 -8.48 29.25 -13.18
C TYR A 204 -8.83 29.70 -14.62
N ALA A 205 -10.12 29.87 -14.91
CA ALA A 205 -10.62 30.32 -16.20
C ALA A 205 -11.37 31.63 -16.09
N SER A 206 -11.32 32.46 -17.14
CA SER A 206 -12.07 33.73 -17.23
C SER A 206 -13.58 33.52 -17.38
N SER A 207 -14.01 32.39 -17.93
CA SER A 207 -15.42 32.05 -18.13
C SER A 207 -16.17 31.85 -16.81
N THR A 208 -17.28 32.54 -16.62
CA THR A 208 -18.17 32.40 -15.46
C THR A 208 -18.94 31.06 -15.45
N THR A 209 -18.96 30.33 -16.57
CA THR A 209 -19.63 29.03 -16.70
C THR A 209 -18.64 27.83 -16.60
N TYR A 210 -17.38 28.10 -16.27
CA TYR A 210 -16.32 27.09 -16.29
C TYR A 210 -16.61 25.94 -15.33
N GLU A 211 -16.89 26.27 -14.08
CA GLU A 211 -17.18 25.27 -13.04
C GLU A 211 -18.42 24.44 -13.39
N ALA A 212 -19.46 25.05 -13.92
CA ALA A 212 -20.65 24.31 -14.34
C ALA A 212 -20.34 23.31 -15.47
N LYS A 213 -19.49 23.69 -16.44
CA LYS A 213 -19.02 22.79 -17.49
C LYS A 213 -18.16 21.66 -16.92
N LEU A 214 -17.24 22.00 -16.01
CA LEU A 214 -16.36 21.04 -15.36
C LEU A 214 -17.16 20.00 -14.57
N LYS A 215 -18.12 20.47 -13.77
CA LYS A 215 -19.03 19.62 -13.00
C LYS A 215 -19.87 18.69 -13.90
N ALA A 216 -20.37 19.22 -15.03
CA ALA A 216 -21.09 18.42 -15.99
C ALA A 216 -20.22 17.31 -16.61
N LYS A 217 -18.94 17.58 -16.94
CA LYS A 217 -18.02 16.57 -17.46
C LYS A 217 -17.69 15.52 -16.40
N TRP A 218 -17.41 15.95 -15.17
CA TRP A 218 -17.19 15.06 -14.04
C TRP A 218 -18.38 14.11 -13.80
N THR A 219 -19.61 14.64 -13.79
CA THR A 219 -20.81 13.85 -13.52
C THR A 219 -21.17 12.90 -14.67
N ASN A 220 -20.95 13.35 -15.92
CA ASN A 220 -21.40 12.60 -17.09
C ASN A 220 -20.36 11.58 -17.62
N MET A 221 -19.14 11.53 -17.07
CA MET A 221 -18.13 10.60 -17.59
C MET A 221 -18.55 9.14 -17.46
N ASP A 222 -19.26 8.78 -16.40
CA ASP A 222 -19.74 7.42 -16.16
C ASP A 222 -20.86 6.99 -17.12
N SER A 223 -21.45 7.93 -17.89
CA SER A 223 -22.36 7.56 -19.00
C SER A 223 -21.63 7.01 -20.21
N ILE A 224 -20.31 7.20 -20.29
CA ILE A 224 -19.44 6.77 -21.41
C ILE A 224 -18.60 5.55 -20.98
N ALA A 225 -18.03 5.60 -19.77
CA ALA A 225 -17.11 4.60 -19.25
C ALA A 225 -17.27 4.49 -17.73
N ASP A 226 -17.08 3.30 -17.17
CA ASP A 226 -17.28 3.01 -15.72
C ASP A 226 -16.15 3.59 -14.84
N ILE A 227 -15.78 4.88 -15.03
CA ILE A 227 -14.62 5.52 -14.39
C ILE A 227 -14.75 5.53 -12.86
N SER A 228 -15.86 6.03 -12.31
CA SER A 228 -16.02 6.17 -10.86
C SER A 228 -16.02 4.81 -10.16
N LYS A 229 -16.59 3.79 -10.77
CA LYS A 229 -16.62 2.43 -10.25
C LYS A 229 -15.23 1.80 -10.23
N THR A 230 -14.50 1.83 -11.36
CA THR A 230 -13.17 1.25 -11.48
C THR A 230 -12.16 1.99 -10.64
N TYR A 231 -12.24 3.31 -10.58
CA TYR A 231 -11.41 4.13 -9.68
C TYR A 231 -11.66 3.82 -8.20
N GLY A 232 -12.90 3.60 -7.81
CA GLY A 232 -13.23 3.15 -6.45
C GLY A 232 -12.60 1.80 -6.10
N VAL A 233 -12.59 0.83 -7.03
CA VAL A 233 -11.94 -0.47 -6.85
C VAL A 233 -10.42 -0.30 -6.75
N TYR A 234 -9.82 0.50 -7.63
CA TYR A 234 -8.40 0.82 -7.63
C TYR A 234 -7.96 1.44 -6.29
N LYS A 235 -8.63 2.50 -5.83
CA LYS A 235 -8.36 3.15 -4.53
C LYS A 235 -8.46 2.19 -3.35
N LYS A 236 -9.43 1.28 -3.38
CA LYS A 236 -9.60 0.25 -2.33
C LYS A 236 -8.37 -0.65 -2.21
N TYR A 237 -7.80 -1.12 -3.32
CA TYR A 237 -6.61 -1.98 -3.28
C TYR A 237 -5.34 -1.20 -3.00
N LYS A 238 -5.21 0.02 -3.51
CA LYS A 238 -4.14 0.96 -3.16
C LYS A 238 -4.05 1.17 -1.64
N LEU A 239 -5.18 1.50 -1.01
CA LEU A 239 -5.26 1.70 0.44
C LEU A 239 -4.89 0.44 1.23
N LYS A 240 -5.30 -0.77 0.77
CA LYS A 240 -4.95 -2.04 1.43
C LYS A 240 -3.47 -2.36 1.37
N LEU A 241 -2.76 -1.87 0.35
CA LEU A 241 -1.31 -2.00 0.21
C LEU A 241 -0.54 -0.92 0.96
N GLY A 242 -1.23 0.09 1.52
CA GLY A 242 -0.60 1.22 2.21
C GLY A 242 0.13 2.18 1.27
N ARG A 243 -0.34 2.27 0.02
CA ARG A 243 0.21 3.12 -1.05
C ARG A 243 -0.58 4.40 -1.21
#